data_e996faa02791f547544ca03bdf50835e
#
_entry.id   e996faa02791f547544ca03bdf50835e
#
_cell.length_a   1.000
_cell.length_b   1.000
_cell.length_c   1.000
_cell.angle_alpha   90.00
_cell.angle_beta   90.00
_cell.angle_gamma   90.00
#
_symmetry.space_group_name_H-M   'P 1'
#
loop_
_entity.id
_entity.type
_entity.pdbx_description
1 polymer ?
#
loop_
_entity_poly.entity_id
_entity_poly.type
_entity_poly.pdbx_seq_one_letter_code
_entity_poly.pdbx_strand_id
1 'polypeptide(L)'
;MKKILTLMLAAGMLLGAASGARAIDFKASGEWLVGFGLGDGSLIKDVNDQKRHHDDTFNAGQRIRLQLDAVASETLSGTVFFEIGDQMWGQSESGGALGADSTSVVKLKNAYIDWMVPNTDLKLRMGLQAVALPNVAGGSAIMDGDAAAVVASYQFNENVGLTALWMRPLNDNYTGTNADGEAYGNGYKNYLDNMDLFALMLPLKFDGVELTPWAMYGMQGKNTRFNEGGVETADGALNVTLPGYYPGMNFGPGGLGHTGKSYGSMFWAGLPVAITAFDPLNIEFDINYGYVEAMGRYDVLKRGVESVLGNSKREGWLVKALVEYKMDWGTPGIFGWYASGDDGNVKNGSERLPSIAGSGNFTSFMGDGNLAWGTGYNFYDNNLTYAGTWGIGLQIADVSFVEDLKHTFRVAYWGGTNSPSMVKYMGSAVAWDDTTAVQDGPYLTTNDGLLEFNLVNSWQIYENLKANLELGYIINMMDRDTWDKSYVSDRNWSKQDAWKAQLIFAYSF
;
A
#
# COMPACT_ATOMS: atom_id res chain seq x y z
N MET A 1 -14.47 0.20 -31.68
CA MET A 1 -14.01 1.10 -30.61
C MET A 1 -12.62 1.68 -30.84
N LYS A 2 -11.57 0.90 -31.21
CA LYS A 2 -10.20 1.43 -31.47
C LYS A 2 -10.16 2.59 -32.47
N LYS A 3 -10.94 2.56 -33.55
CA LYS A 3 -11.00 3.64 -34.55
C LYS A 3 -11.65 4.94 -34.03
N ILE A 4 -12.55 4.84 -33.04
CA ILE A 4 -13.24 6.00 -32.46
C ILE A 4 -12.30 6.75 -31.51
N LEU A 5 -11.48 6.04 -30.74
CA LEU A 5 -10.52 6.64 -29.82
C LEU A 5 -9.41 7.40 -30.58
N THR A 6 -8.91 6.81 -31.67
CA THR A 6 -7.92 7.47 -32.56
C THR A 6 -8.53 8.69 -33.25
N LEU A 7 -9.79 8.63 -33.64
CA LEU A 7 -10.50 9.77 -34.25
C LEU A 7 -10.78 10.88 -33.22
N MET A 8 -11.10 10.53 -31.96
CA MET A 8 -11.27 11.52 -30.90
C MET A 8 -9.97 12.21 -30.52
N LEU A 9 -8.85 11.49 -30.44
CA LEU A 9 -7.53 12.10 -30.22
C LEU A 9 -7.12 13.00 -31.39
N ALA A 10 -7.31 12.54 -32.62
CA ALA A 10 -7.02 13.34 -33.81
C ALA A 10 -7.96 14.54 -33.98
N ALA A 11 -9.25 14.39 -33.65
CA ALA A 11 -10.20 15.50 -33.65
C ALA A 11 -9.91 16.53 -32.56
N GLY A 12 -9.48 16.09 -31.36
CA GLY A 12 -9.05 16.98 -30.28
C GLY A 12 -7.84 17.84 -30.68
N MET A 13 -6.86 17.24 -31.38
CA MET A 13 -5.69 17.97 -31.88
C MET A 13 -6.03 18.95 -33.02
N LEU A 14 -7.00 18.61 -33.89
CA LEU A 14 -7.43 19.47 -35.01
C LEU A 14 -8.34 20.61 -34.58
N LEU A 15 -9.18 20.43 -33.55
CA LEU A 15 -10.06 21.47 -33.03
C LEU A 15 -9.32 22.50 -32.20
N GLY A 16 -8.21 22.16 -31.58
CA GLY A 16 -7.32 23.11 -30.87
C GLY A 16 -6.61 24.11 -31.77
N ALA A 17 -6.49 23.79 -33.07
CA ALA A 17 -5.81 24.66 -34.05
C ALA A 17 -6.74 25.71 -34.71
N ALA A 18 -8.05 25.65 -34.50
CA ALA A 18 -9.02 26.47 -35.25
C ALA A 18 -9.68 27.64 -34.50
N SER A 19 -9.44 27.76 -33.20
CA SER A 19 -9.95 28.89 -32.41
C SER A 19 -8.80 29.69 -31.81
N GLY A 20 -8.81 31.00 -31.92
CA GLY A 20 -7.84 31.92 -31.32
C GLY A 20 -7.76 31.90 -29.78
N ALA A 21 -8.12 30.79 -29.16
CA ALA A 21 -7.84 30.44 -27.77
C ALA A 21 -6.35 30.04 -27.68
N ARG A 22 -5.66 30.43 -26.64
CA ARG A 22 -4.29 29.98 -26.31
C ARG A 22 -4.20 28.48 -26.56
N ALA A 23 -3.27 28.07 -27.41
CA ALA A 23 -3.09 26.66 -27.72
C ALA A 23 -2.81 25.90 -26.40
N ILE A 24 -3.63 24.87 -26.14
CA ILE A 24 -3.36 23.96 -25.02
C ILE A 24 -2.09 23.19 -25.36
N ASP A 25 -1.11 23.26 -24.48
CA ASP A 25 0.12 22.50 -24.61
C ASP A 25 -0.10 21.08 -24.05
N PHE A 26 0.17 20.07 -24.86
CA PHE A 26 0.07 18.67 -24.46
C PHE A 26 1.46 18.12 -24.19
N LYS A 27 1.69 17.63 -22.98
CA LYS A 27 2.91 16.94 -22.58
C LYS A 27 2.62 15.47 -22.33
N ALA A 28 3.50 14.61 -22.80
CA ALA A 28 3.44 13.18 -22.52
C ALA A 28 4.70 12.78 -21.75
N SER A 29 4.54 11.98 -20.73
CA SER A 29 5.62 11.32 -19.99
C SER A 29 5.16 9.93 -19.56
N GLY A 30 6.11 9.06 -19.27
CA GLY A 30 5.72 7.74 -18.84
C GLY A 30 6.87 6.85 -18.44
N GLU A 31 6.51 5.64 -18.07
CA GLU A 31 7.44 4.60 -17.68
C GLU A 31 6.99 3.25 -18.25
N TRP A 32 7.92 2.50 -18.78
CA TRP A 32 7.70 1.14 -19.22
C TRP A 32 8.59 0.20 -18.41
N LEU A 33 7.96 -0.69 -17.66
CA LEU A 33 8.62 -1.71 -16.86
C LEU A 33 8.54 -3.07 -17.58
N VAL A 34 9.66 -3.78 -17.58
CA VAL A 34 9.75 -5.19 -17.97
C VAL A 34 10.50 -5.92 -16.85
N GLY A 35 9.86 -6.93 -16.28
CA GLY A 35 10.38 -7.62 -15.12
C GLY A 35 10.43 -9.13 -15.27
N PHE A 36 11.41 -9.72 -14.60
CA PHE A 36 11.64 -11.16 -14.50
C PHE A 36 11.85 -11.50 -13.03
N GLY A 37 11.06 -12.43 -12.51
CA GLY A 37 11.13 -12.86 -11.11
C GLY A 37 11.26 -14.37 -10.98
N LEU A 38 12.08 -14.78 -10.04
CA LEU A 38 12.27 -16.18 -9.65
C LEU A 38 12.27 -16.25 -8.13
N GLY A 39 11.54 -17.18 -7.54
CA GLY A 39 11.52 -17.33 -6.08
C GLY A 39 10.37 -18.13 -5.53
N ASP A 40 10.35 -18.21 -4.21
CA ASP A 40 9.26 -18.71 -3.38
C ASP A 40 9.11 -17.78 -2.18
N GLY A 41 8.02 -17.01 -2.14
CA GLY A 41 7.70 -16.07 -1.06
C GLY A 41 7.00 -16.71 0.13
N SER A 42 6.63 -17.98 0.05
CA SER A 42 5.86 -18.67 1.07
C SER A 42 6.70 -18.95 2.31
N LEU A 43 6.20 -18.56 3.48
CA LEU A 43 6.82 -18.85 4.78
C LEU A 43 6.34 -20.17 5.38
N ILE A 44 5.26 -20.73 4.85
CA ILE A 44 4.64 -21.98 5.36
C ILE A 44 4.27 -22.86 4.18
N LYS A 45 4.56 -24.16 4.34
CA LYS A 45 4.12 -25.22 3.43
C LYS A 45 3.07 -26.10 4.09
N ASP A 46 2.04 -26.47 3.33
CA ASP A 46 1.18 -27.59 3.69
C ASP A 46 1.95 -28.91 3.53
N VAL A 47 2.04 -29.69 4.59
CA VAL A 47 2.74 -30.99 4.56
C VAL A 47 2.03 -32.01 3.66
N ASN A 48 0.74 -31.82 3.41
CA ASN A 48 0.00 -32.68 2.48
C ASN A 48 0.31 -32.37 1.01
N ASP A 49 0.85 -31.22 0.72
CA ASP A 49 1.40 -30.91 -0.60
C ASP A 49 2.80 -31.54 -0.74
N GLN A 50 2.83 -32.86 -0.95
CA GLN A 50 4.05 -33.67 -1.08
C GLN A 50 4.85 -33.38 -2.36
N LYS A 51 4.51 -32.36 -3.08
CA LYS A 51 5.21 -31.94 -4.30
C LYS A 51 6.40 -31.09 -3.94
N ARG A 52 7.45 -31.75 -3.54
CA ARG A 52 8.69 -31.21 -2.96
C ARG A 52 9.48 -30.20 -3.78
N HIS A 53 9.08 -29.75 -4.94
CA HIS A 53 9.86 -28.84 -5.80
C HIS A 53 9.00 -27.98 -6.74
N HIS A 54 7.75 -27.65 -6.38
CA HIS A 54 6.83 -26.96 -7.28
C HIS A 54 6.48 -25.52 -6.86
N ASP A 55 7.03 -25.04 -5.73
CA ASP A 55 6.70 -23.75 -5.20
C ASP A 55 7.63 -22.65 -5.73
N ASP A 56 8.85 -23.04 -6.18
CA ASP A 56 9.73 -22.11 -6.89
C ASP A 56 9.13 -21.78 -8.25
N THR A 57 8.76 -20.53 -8.46
CA THR A 57 8.15 -20.09 -9.70
C THR A 57 9.03 -19.11 -10.43
N PHE A 58 8.89 -19.07 -11.74
CA PHE A 58 9.50 -18.07 -12.60
C PHE A 58 8.39 -17.31 -13.32
N ASN A 59 8.40 -15.98 -13.18
CA ASN A 59 7.45 -15.11 -13.82
C ASN A 59 8.16 -14.03 -14.65
N ALA A 60 7.52 -13.63 -15.74
CA ALA A 60 7.92 -12.49 -16.53
C ALA A 60 6.69 -11.63 -16.80
N GLY A 61 6.84 -10.31 -16.74
CA GLY A 61 5.71 -9.41 -16.91
C GLY A 61 6.12 -8.03 -17.37
N GLN A 62 5.14 -7.22 -17.70
CA GLN A 62 5.34 -5.84 -18.11
C GLN A 62 4.21 -4.92 -17.68
N ARG A 63 4.52 -3.63 -17.54
CA ARG A 63 3.57 -2.56 -17.29
C ARG A 63 4.03 -1.28 -17.97
N ILE A 64 3.08 -0.53 -18.52
CA ILE A 64 3.31 0.81 -19.04
C ILE A 64 2.43 1.78 -18.27
N ARG A 65 3.00 2.88 -17.81
CA ARG A 65 2.28 4.03 -17.27
C ARG A 65 2.50 5.21 -18.20
N LEU A 66 1.42 5.86 -18.63
CA LEU A 66 1.44 7.00 -19.53
C LEU A 66 0.65 8.14 -18.94
N GLN A 67 1.31 9.25 -18.68
CA GLN A 67 0.69 10.51 -18.25
C GLN A 67 0.58 11.46 -19.43
N LEU A 68 -0.60 12.07 -19.57
CA LEU A 68 -0.88 13.15 -20.52
C LEU A 68 -1.36 14.38 -19.77
N ASP A 69 -0.63 15.47 -19.90
CA ASP A 69 -0.97 16.77 -19.31
C ASP A 69 -1.48 17.71 -20.41
N ALA A 70 -2.66 18.28 -20.19
CA ALA A 70 -3.24 19.34 -21.00
C ALA A 70 -3.08 20.68 -20.26
N VAL A 71 -2.07 21.45 -20.63
CA VAL A 71 -1.72 22.72 -19.98
C VAL A 71 -2.38 23.89 -20.71
N ALA A 72 -3.42 24.45 -20.11
CA ALA A 72 -4.14 25.62 -20.65
C ALA A 72 -3.44 26.94 -20.31
N SER A 73 -2.79 27.02 -19.14
CA SER A 73 -1.99 28.14 -18.67
C SER A 73 -1.08 27.71 -17.51
N GLU A 74 -0.24 28.60 -17.01
CA GLU A 74 0.55 28.36 -15.78
C GLU A 74 -0.32 28.10 -14.55
N THR A 75 -1.59 28.51 -14.58
CA THR A 75 -2.53 28.41 -13.44
C THR A 75 -3.59 27.34 -13.63
N LEU A 76 -3.67 26.70 -14.80
CA LEU A 76 -4.71 25.71 -15.09
C LEU A 76 -4.19 24.58 -15.98
N SER A 77 -4.25 23.37 -15.47
CA SER A 77 -3.93 22.17 -16.23
C SER A 77 -4.86 21.01 -15.86
N GLY A 78 -4.99 20.04 -16.75
CA GLY A 78 -5.64 18.75 -16.49
C GLY A 78 -4.67 17.62 -16.79
N THR A 79 -4.68 16.61 -15.95
CA THR A 79 -3.83 15.41 -16.09
C THR A 79 -4.71 14.17 -16.24
N VAL A 80 -4.33 13.30 -17.16
CA VAL A 80 -4.88 11.95 -17.29
C VAL A 80 -3.71 10.97 -17.26
N PHE A 81 -3.76 9.98 -16.35
CA PHE A 81 -2.72 9.01 -16.17
C PHE A 81 -3.28 7.60 -16.38
N PHE A 82 -2.72 6.90 -17.33
CA PHE A 82 -3.12 5.55 -17.72
C PHE A 82 -2.13 4.52 -17.20
N GLU A 83 -2.65 3.37 -16.83
CA GLU A 83 -1.87 2.16 -16.62
C GLU A 83 -2.30 1.11 -17.64
N ILE A 84 -1.32 0.56 -18.36
CA ILE A 84 -1.52 -0.40 -19.46
C ILE A 84 -0.68 -1.62 -19.13
N GLY A 85 -1.32 -2.77 -19.06
CA GLY A 85 -0.63 -4.00 -18.73
C GLY A 85 -0.86 -4.40 -17.27
N ASP A 86 0.17 -4.56 -16.46
CA ASP A 86 0.26 -5.44 -15.32
C ASP A 86 0.01 -6.87 -15.76
N GLN A 87 0.72 -7.29 -16.80
CA GLN A 87 0.46 -8.54 -17.44
C GLN A 87 1.63 -9.50 -17.29
N MET A 88 1.34 -10.66 -16.77
CA MET A 88 2.25 -11.81 -16.82
C MET A 88 2.28 -12.41 -18.21
N TRP A 89 3.47 -12.63 -18.75
CA TRP A 89 3.63 -13.24 -20.07
C TRP A 89 3.20 -14.70 -20.07
N GLY A 90 2.40 -15.07 -21.06
CA GLY A 90 1.93 -16.45 -21.23
C GLY A 90 0.74 -16.85 -20.36
N GLN A 91 0.14 -15.92 -19.62
CA GLN A 91 -1.04 -16.18 -18.81
C GLN A 91 -2.28 -16.34 -19.71
N SER A 92 -2.79 -17.58 -19.82
CA SER A 92 -3.83 -17.95 -20.77
C SER A 92 -5.22 -17.36 -20.45
N GLU A 93 -5.52 -17.10 -19.19
CA GLU A 93 -6.83 -16.63 -18.76
C GLU A 93 -7.02 -15.12 -18.89
N SER A 94 -5.94 -14.35 -18.91
CA SER A 94 -5.98 -12.90 -18.91
C SER A 94 -5.16 -12.23 -20.02
N GLY A 95 -4.69 -12.95 -21.04
CA GLY A 95 -3.98 -12.25 -22.07
C GLY A 95 -2.96 -13.00 -22.88
N GLY A 96 -3.38 -14.03 -23.56
CA GLY A 96 -2.62 -14.55 -24.65
C GLY A 96 -1.65 -15.68 -24.29
N ALA A 97 -1.99 -16.87 -24.78
CA ALA A 97 -1.18 -18.08 -24.61
C ALA A 97 0.25 -17.95 -25.16
N LEU A 98 0.50 -17.00 -26.05
CA LEU A 98 1.83 -16.70 -26.58
C LEU A 98 2.46 -15.45 -25.96
N GLY A 99 1.83 -14.87 -24.92
CA GLY A 99 2.29 -13.62 -24.32
C GLY A 99 2.07 -12.38 -25.21
N ALA A 100 1.41 -12.55 -26.36
CA ALA A 100 1.30 -11.51 -27.37
C ALA A 100 -0.05 -10.77 -27.36
N ASP A 101 -1.12 -11.45 -26.98
CA ASP A 101 -2.45 -10.86 -26.92
C ASP A 101 -2.82 -10.55 -25.48
N SER A 102 -3.06 -9.29 -25.23
CA SER A 102 -3.51 -8.80 -23.95
C SER A 102 -5.01 -8.56 -23.98
N THR A 103 -5.74 -9.23 -23.12
CA THR A 103 -7.08 -8.79 -22.72
C THR A 103 -6.99 -7.64 -21.72
N SER A 104 -5.78 -7.28 -21.33
CA SER A 104 -5.51 -6.22 -20.36
C SER A 104 -6.09 -4.91 -20.84
N VAL A 105 -6.91 -4.35 -19.99
CA VAL A 105 -7.61 -3.10 -20.21
C VAL A 105 -6.65 -1.96 -19.90
N VAL A 106 -6.75 -0.90 -20.66
CA VAL A 106 -6.17 0.38 -20.27
C VAL A 106 -6.95 0.89 -19.07
N LYS A 107 -6.31 0.95 -17.92
CA LYS A 107 -6.90 1.48 -16.68
C LYS A 107 -6.64 2.98 -16.60
N LEU A 108 -7.64 3.73 -16.17
CA LEU A 108 -7.46 5.12 -15.77
C LEU A 108 -6.96 5.13 -14.32
N LYS A 109 -5.68 5.44 -14.13
CA LYS A 109 -5.06 5.49 -12.81
C LYS A 109 -5.38 6.81 -12.10
N ASN A 110 -5.15 7.95 -12.79
CA ASN A 110 -5.50 9.27 -12.25
C ASN A 110 -6.17 10.13 -13.32
N ALA A 111 -7.04 11.04 -12.89
CA ALA A 111 -7.66 12.07 -13.70
C ALA A 111 -8.04 13.25 -12.81
N TYR A 112 -7.33 14.36 -12.94
CA TYR A 112 -7.54 15.53 -12.08
C TYR A 112 -7.27 16.85 -12.80
N ILE A 113 -7.75 17.92 -12.19
CA ILE A 113 -7.50 19.30 -12.59
C ILE A 113 -6.67 19.97 -11.50
N ASP A 114 -5.58 20.63 -11.89
CA ASP A 114 -4.82 21.57 -11.07
C ASP A 114 -5.23 23.00 -11.41
N TRP A 115 -5.58 23.78 -10.40
CA TRP A 115 -5.99 25.17 -10.53
C TRP A 115 -5.36 26.04 -9.44
N MET A 116 -4.60 27.04 -9.85
CA MET A 116 -4.15 28.14 -8.99
C MET A 116 -5.23 29.20 -8.96
N VAL A 117 -5.77 29.49 -7.78
CA VAL A 117 -6.81 30.54 -7.64
C VAL A 117 -6.20 31.90 -7.96
N PRO A 118 -6.78 32.66 -8.90
CA PRO A 118 -6.19 33.95 -9.35
C PRO A 118 -5.91 34.92 -8.20
N ASN A 119 -4.72 35.54 -8.25
CA ASN A 119 -4.24 36.51 -7.26
C ASN A 119 -4.07 35.95 -5.84
N THR A 120 -3.84 34.62 -5.71
CA THR A 120 -3.56 33.99 -4.44
C THR A 120 -2.50 32.92 -4.65
N ASP A 121 -1.90 32.42 -3.54
CA ASP A 121 -1.01 31.25 -3.53
C ASP A 121 -1.79 29.95 -3.26
N LEU A 122 -3.11 29.97 -3.37
CA LEU A 122 -3.97 28.81 -3.18
C LEU A 122 -3.98 27.94 -4.42
N LYS A 123 -3.48 26.71 -4.28
CA LYS A 123 -3.58 25.67 -5.30
C LYS A 123 -4.66 24.66 -4.92
N LEU A 124 -5.55 24.36 -5.87
CA LEU A 124 -6.55 23.32 -5.76
C LEU A 124 -6.24 22.21 -6.76
N ARG A 125 -6.25 20.96 -6.27
CA ARG A 125 -6.24 19.76 -7.11
C ARG A 125 -7.52 18.98 -6.86
N MET A 126 -8.24 18.63 -7.92
CA MET A 126 -9.56 17.99 -7.82
C MET A 126 -9.66 16.83 -8.81
N GLY A 127 -10.01 15.66 -8.31
CA GLY A 127 -10.22 14.46 -9.12
C GLY A 127 -9.59 13.22 -8.53
N LEU A 128 -9.50 12.17 -9.35
CA LEU A 128 -8.81 10.94 -8.99
C LEU A 128 -7.30 11.18 -9.06
N GLN A 129 -6.61 11.07 -7.94
CA GLN A 129 -5.21 11.46 -7.79
C GLN A 129 -4.49 10.59 -6.76
N ALA A 130 -3.17 10.56 -6.84
CA ALA A 130 -2.35 9.98 -5.78
C ALA A 130 -2.47 10.85 -4.50
N VAL A 131 -2.72 10.17 -3.38
CA VAL A 131 -2.83 10.76 -2.04
C VAL A 131 -1.91 9.99 -1.11
N ALA A 132 -0.90 10.66 -0.58
CA ALA A 132 -0.02 10.14 0.44
C ALA A 132 -0.05 11.04 1.68
N LEU A 133 -0.19 10.45 2.85
CA LEU A 133 -0.02 11.19 4.10
C LEU A 133 1.48 11.40 4.36
N PRO A 134 1.87 12.55 4.93
CA PRO A 134 3.28 12.86 5.15
C PRO A 134 3.99 11.80 5.98
N ASN A 135 5.13 11.38 5.49
CA ASN A 135 6.06 10.46 6.16
C ASN A 135 7.49 10.75 5.67
N VAL A 136 8.50 10.27 6.38
CA VAL A 136 9.91 10.38 5.98
C VAL A 136 10.66 9.05 6.11
N ALA A 137 10.41 8.29 7.17
CA ALA A 137 11.09 7.03 7.42
C ALA A 137 10.26 5.82 6.95
N GLY A 138 10.77 5.04 6.01
CA GLY A 138 10.22 3.72 5.64
C GLY A 138 8.78 3.70 5.14
N GLY A 139 8.34 4.70 4.36
CA GLY A 139 7.03 4.75 3.71
C GLY A 139 5.86 5.17 4.61
N SER A 140 4.68 5.32 4.02
CA SER A 140 3.46 5.71 4.72
C SER A 140 2.70 4.51 5.26
N ALA A 141 2.63 4.38 6.59
CA ALA A 141 1.94 3.26 7.23
C ALA A 141 0.41 3.34 7.14
N ILE A 142 -0.17 4.50 6.79
CA ILE A 142 -1.61 4.74 6.88
C ILE A 142 -2.25 4.92 5.50
N MET A 143 -1.70 5.80 4.67
CA MET A 143 -2.26 6.09 3.35
C MET A 143 -1.19 6.53 2.37
N ASP A 144 -1.05 5.77 1.29
CA ASP A 144 -0.31 6.10 0.08
C ASP A 144 -0.94 5.32 -1.08
N GLY A 145 -1.83 5.96 -1.80
CA GLY A 145 -2.59 5.31 -2.87
C GLY A 145 -3.41 6.31 -3.68
N ASP A 146 -4.13 5.80 -4.67
CA ASP A 146 -4.97 6.63 -5.52
C ASP A 146 -6.37 6.81 -4.90
N ALA A 147 -6.85 8.05 -4.84
CA ALA A 147 -8.17 8.36 -4.31
C ALA A 147 -8.84 9.52 -5.04
N ALA A 148 -10.17 9.51 -5.06
CA ALA A 148 -10.95 10.68 -5.46
C ALA A 148 -10.90 11.72 -4.34
N ALA A 149 -10.31 12.87 -4.61
CA ALA A 149 -10.01 13.87 -3.60
C ALA A 149 -10.08 15.31 -4.11
N VAL A 150 -10.24 16.24 -3.16
CA VAL A 150 -9.96 17.67 -3.33
C VAL A 150 -8.85 18.02 -2.34
N VAL A 151 -7.76 18.53 -2.87
CA VAL A 151 -6.60 18.99 -2.10
C VAL A 151 -6.46 20.49 -2.29
N ALA A 152 -6.43 21.24 -1.19
CA ALA A 152 -6.20 22.68 -1.16
C ALA A 152 -4.88 22.97 -0.44
N SER A 153 -3.91 23.52 -1.15
CA SER A 153 -2.59 23.85 -0.59
C SER A 153 -2.35 25.35 -0.67
N TYR A 154 -1.89 25.92 0.42
CA TYR A 154 -1.54 27.34 0.54
C TYR A 154 -0.16 27.49 1.17
N GLN A 155 0.69 28.29 0.55
CA GLN A 155 2.02 28.61 1.08
C GLN A 155 1.99 30.00 1.70
N PHE A 156 2.18 30.10 3.03
CA PHE A 156 2.19 31.39 3.75
C PHE A 156 3.51 32.12 3.55
N ASN A 157 4.61 31.38 3.53
CA ASN A 157 5.96 31.84 3.27
C ASN A 157 6.85 30.65 2.93
N GLU A 158 8.14 30.84 2.69
CA GLU A 158 9.08 29.77 2.33
C GLU A 158 9.19 28.64 3.38
N ASN A 159 8.84 28.92 4.62
CA ASN A 159 8.98 27.99 5.75
C ASN A 159 7.66 27.32 6.16
N VAL A 160 6.51 27.91 5.87
CA VAL A 160 5.22 27.47 6.41
C VAL A 160 4.19 27.31 5.31
N GLY A 161 3.66 26.13 5.16
CA GLY A 161 2.54 25.80 4.30
C GLY A 161 1.36 25.23 5.08
N LEU A 162 0.20 25.14 4.45
CA LEU A 162 -0.96 24.42 4.94
C LEU A 162 -1.60 23.66 3.78
N THR A 163 -1.88 22.38 4.00
CA THR A 163 -2.63 21.56 3.04
C THR A 163 -3.87 20.99 3.73
N ALA A 164 -5.02 21.19 3.12
CA ALA A 164 -6.28 20.58 3.51
C ALA A 164 -6.69 19.57 2.44
N LEU A 165 -7.17 18.42 2.87
CA LEU A 165 -7.59 17.32 2.02
C LEU A 165 -9.01 16.90 2.40
N TRP A 166 -9.88 16.72 1.40
CA TRP A 166 -11.05 15.87 1.49
C TRP A 166 -10.94 14.74 0.49
N MET A 167 -11.14 13.51 0.93
CA MET A 167 -11.24 12.36 0.04
C MET A 167 -12.43 11.48 0.39
N ARG A 168 -12.96 10.79 -0.62
CA ARG A 168 -14.06 9.84 -0.49
C ARG A 168 -13.63 8.47 -0.99
N PRO A 169 -13.05 7.62 -0.11
CA PRO A 169 -12.60 6.28 -0.48
C PRO A 169 -13.75 5.36 -0.88
N LEU A 170 -14.92 5.52 -0.27
CA LEU A 170 -16.10 4.71 -0.54
C LEU A 170 -17.34 5.57 -0.78
N ASN A 171 -18.12 5.16 -1.79
CA ASN A 171 -19.40 5.76 -2.11
C ASN A 171 -20.37 4.67 -2.59
N ASP A 172 -20.98 3.97 -1.65
CA ASP A 172 -21.98 2.93 -1.94
C ASP A 172 -23.34 3.51 -2.39
N ASN A 173 -23.48 4.84 -2.49
CA ASN A 173 -24.59 5.48 -3.18
C ASN A 173 -24.56 5.28 -4.71
N TYR A 174 -23.40 4.92 -5.25
CA TYR A 174 -23.27 4.63 -6.66
C TYR A 174 -23.94 3.29 -6.97
N THR A 175 -25.07 3.36 -7.67
CA THR A 175 -25.76 2.19 -8.18
C THR A 175 -25.19 1.83 -9.55
N GLY A 176 -24.01 1.22 -9.58
CA GLY A 176 -23.61 0.40 -10.71
C GLY A 176 -24.24 -0.99 -10.59
N THR A 177 -24.30 -1.72 -11.68
CA THR A 177 -24.59 -3.15 -11.66
C THR A 177 -23.29 -3.92 -11.85
N ASN A 178 -23.11 -5.00 -11.09
CA ASN A 178 -22.03 -5.97 -11.34
C ASN A 178 -22.25 -6.69 -12.69
N ALA A 179 -21.31 -7.54 -13.09
CA ALA A 179 -21.41 -8.32 -14.33
C ALA A 179 -22.67 -9.19 -14.40
N ASP A 180 -23.27 -9.54 -13.27
CA ASP A 180 -24.49 -10.34 -13.13
C ASP A 180 -25.76 -9.49 -13.14
N GLY A 181 -25.64 -8.16 -13.29
CA GLY A 181 -26.78 -7.23 -13.33
C GLY A 181 -27.35 -6.86 -11.97
N GLU A 182 -26.68 -7.24 -10.87
CA GLU A 182 -27.07 -6.87 -9.51
C GLU A 182 -26.60 -5.46 -9.17
N ALA A 183 -27.45 -4.70 -8.50
CA ALA A 183 -27.08 -3.35 -8.05
C ALA A 183 -26.02 -3.39 -6.96
N TYR A 184 -24.96 -2.61 -7.13
CA TYR A 184 -24.06 -2.32 -6.02
C TYR A 184 -24.78 -1.52 -4.94
N GLY A 185 -24.52 -1.86 -3.69
CA GLY A 185 -25.13 -1.19 -2.54
C GLY A 185 -26.43 -1.83 -2.06
N ASN A 186 -26.92 -1.34 -0.93
CA ASN A 186 -28.11 -1.87 -0.25
C ASN A 186 -29.43 -1.29 -0.79
N GLY A 187 -29.42 -0.62 -1.91
CA GLY A 187 -30.59 -0.01 -2.56
C GLY A 187 -31.05 1.32 -1.92
N TYR A 188 -30.45 1.79 -0.85
CA TYR A 188 -30.74 3.07 -0.20
C TYR A 188 -29.59 4.02 -0.47
N LYS A 189 -29.87 5.12 -1.14
CA LYS A 189 -28.86 6.15 -1.49
C LYS A 189 -28.85 7.25 -0.43
N ASN A 190 -27.92 7.19 0.49
CA ASN A 190 -27.75 8.23 1.49
C ASN A 190 -26.34 8.24 2.10
N TYR A 191 -26.06 9.22 2.94
CA TYR A 191 -24.76 9.37 3.58
C TYR A 191 -24.32 8.20 4.48
N LEU A 192 -25.22 7.27 4.81
CA LEU A 192 -24.88 6.07 5.58
C LEU A 192 -24.15 5.04 4.74
N ASP A 193 -24.09 5.23 3.44
CA ASP A 193 -23.42 4.38 2.48
C ASP A 193 -22.03 4.93 2.06
N ASN A 194 -21.57 6.00 2.71
CA ASN A 194 -20.33 6.70 2.36
C ASN A 194 -19.28 6.59 3.45
N MET A 195 -18.03 6.75 3.03
CA MET A 195 -16.89 7.05 3.88
C MET A 195 -16.20 8.31 3.37
N ASP A 196 -16.07 9.30 4.24
CA ASP A 196 -15.39 10.55 3.95
C ASP A 196 -14.24 10.78 4.94
N LEU A 197 -13.10 11.25 4.43
CA LEU A 197 -11.91 11.56 5.19
C LEU A 197 -11.48 13.00 4.96
N PHE A 198 -11.12 13.71 6.03
CA PHE A 198 -10.67 15.09 6.03
C PHE A 198 -9.33 15.18 6.73
N ALA A 199 -8.30 15.69 6.07
CA ALA A 199 -6.99 15.86 6.67
C ALA A 199 -6.51 17.32 6.62
N LEU A 200 -5.71 17.68 7.63
CA LEU A 200 -4.90 18.89 7.64
C LEU A 200 -3.44 18.51 7.85
N MET A 201 -2.56 19.11 7.05
CA MET A 201 -1.11 18.89 7.07
C MET A 201 -0.45 20.26 7.12
N LEU A 202 0.54 20.41 8.01
CA LEU A 202 1.27 21.66 8.21
C LEU A 202 2.77 21.47 7.88
N PRO A 203 3.18 21.58 6.60
CA PRO A 203 4.58 21.54 6.23
C PRO A 203 5.34 22.71 6.85
N LEU A 204 6.39 22.39 7.61
CA LEU A 204 7.29 23.32 8.26
C LEU A 204 8.72 23.01 7.84
N LYS A 205 9.43 24.02 7.31
CA LYS A 205 10.80 23.90 6.85
C LYS A 205 11.68 24.93 7.55
N PHE A 206 12.68 24.45 8.24
CA PHE A 206 13.71 25.26 8.88
C PHE A 206 15.07 24.85 8.37
N ASP A 207 16.10 25.62 8.67
CA ASP A 207 17.46 25.25 8.29
C ASP A 207 17.86 23.89 8.89
N GLY A 208 17.98 22.90 8.01
CA GLY A 208 18.34 21.53 8.38
C GLY A 208 17.27 20.74 9.16
N VAL A 209 16.02 21.24 9.28
CA VAL A 209 14.91 20.50 9.92
C VAL A 209 13.62 20.67 9.12
N GLU A 210 13.05 19.57 8.68
CA GLU A 210 11.73 19.54 8.04
C GLU A 210 10.79 18.68 8.88
N LEU A 211 9.58 19.17 9.11
CA LEU A 211 8.52 18.41 9.79
C LEU A 211 7.16 18.76 9.21
N THR A 212 6.27 17.79 9.18
CA THR A 212 4.91 17.99 8.67
C THR A 212 3.89 17.33 9.60
N PRO A 213 3.58 17.93 10.77
CA PRO A 213 2.51 17.40 11.60
C PRO A 213 1.21 17.39 10.82
N TRP A 214 0.44 16.33 10.98
CA TRP A 214 -0.84 16.16 10.30
C TRP A 214 -1.86 15.45 11.18
N ALA A 215 -3.13 15.70 10.91
CA ALA A 215 -4.23 14.98 11.51
C ALA A 215 -5.32 14.75 10.47
N MET A 216 -5.99 13.59 10.56
CA MET A 216 -7.06 13.18 9.67
C MET A 216 -8.24 12.67 10.50
N TYR A 217 -9.44 13.16 10.17
CA TYR A 217 -10.70 12.67 10.72
C TYR A 217 -11.52 12.02 9.64
N GLY A 218 -12.15 10.89 9.97
CA GLY A 218 -13.00 10.13 9.08
C GLY A 218 -14.38 9.88 9.65
N MET A 219 -15.36 9.79 8.76
CA MET A 219 -16.71 9.37 9.04
C MET A 219 -17.09 8.22 8.13
N GLN A 220 -17.53 7.13 8.74
CA GLN A 220 -17.96 5.93 8.05
C GLN A 220 -19.45 5.67 8.32
N GLY A 221 -20.24 5.56 7.28
CA GLY A 221 -21.64 5.21 7.41
C GLY A 221 -21.84 3.73 7.75
N LYS A 222 -22.89 3.40 8.49
CA LYS A 222 -23.16 2.02 8.95
C LYS A 222 -23.42 1.01 7.84
N ASN A 223 -23.78 1.47 6.66
CA ASN A 223 -24.12 0.62 5.52
C ASN A 223 -22.95 0.43 4.54
N THR A 224 -21.80 1.04 4.80
CA THR A 224 -20.64 0.85 3.94
C THR A 224 -20.16 -0.60 4.03
N ARG A 225 -19.79 -1.20 2.90
CA ARG A 225 -19.21 -2.55 2.84
C ARG A 225 -17.90 -2.67 3.60
N PHE A 226 -17.32 -1.57 3.91
CA PHE A 226 -16.16 -1.45 4.75
C PHE A 226 -16.35 -2.11 6.13
N ASN A 227 -17.57 -2.25 6.60
CA ASN A 227 -17.91 -2.94 7.84
C ASN A 227 -17.98 -4.47 7.70
N GLU A 228 -18.00 -5.00 6.48
CA GLU A 228 -18.22 -6.42 6.20
C GLU A 228 -16.93 -7.20 5.88
N GLY A 229 -15.77 -6.64 6.20
CA GLY A 229 -14.53 -7.42 6.18
C GLY A 229 -13.77 -7.49 4.88
N GLY A 230 -13.87 -6.53 4.12
CA GLY A 230 -13.09 -6.38 2.90
C GLY A 230 -13.98 -5.92 1.79
N VAL A 231 -13.62 -4.82 1.22
CA VAL A 231 -14.19 -4.41 -0.04
C VAL A 231 -13.54 -5.30 -1.08
N GLU A 232 -14.23 -6.33 -1.53
CA GLU A 232 -14.00 -6.82 -2.87
C GLU A 232 -14.37 -5.69 -3.82
N THR A 233 -13.43 -4.82 -4.08
CA THR A 233 -13.56 -3.97 -5.26
C THR A 233 -13.25 -4.86 -6.45
N ALA A 234 -14.13 -4.88 -7.41
CA ALA A 234 -13.98 -5.63 -8.66
C ALA A 234 -12.67 -5.32 -9.41
N ASP A 235 -11.86 -4.38 -8.94
CA ASP A 235 -10.62 -3.89 -9.55
C ASP A 235 -9.46 -3.72 -8.55
N GLY A 236 -9.52 -4.29 -7.36
CA GLY A 236 -8.38 -4.29 -6.43
C GLY A 236 -8.00 -2.91 -5.85
N ALA A 237 -8.88 -1.94 -5.85
CA ALA A 237 -8.51 -0.54 -5.65
C ALA A 237 -8.44 -0.06 -4.19
N LEU A 238 -8.97 -0.77 -3.21
CA LEU A 238 -8.82 -0.41 -1.79
C LEU A 238 -8.83 -1.68 -0.95
N ASN A 239 -7.67 -2.19 -0.72
CA ASN A 239 -7.48 -3.22 0.29
C ASN A 239 -7.42 -2.56 1.67
N VAL A 240 -8.55 -2.25 2.20
CA VAL A 240 -8.61 -1.61 3.50
C VAL A 240 -8.77 -2.67 4.55
N THR A 241 -7.73 -2.90 5.31
CA THR A 241 -7.82 -3.69 6.53
C THR A 241 -8.51 -2.88 7.60
N LEU A 242 -9.81 -2.94 7.57
CA LEU A 242 -10.59 -2.23 8.52
C LEU A 242 -10.94 -2.99 9.75
N PRO A 243 -11.50 -2.20 10.67
CA PRO A 243 -11.42 -2.45 12.09
C PRO A 243 -11.93 -3.82 12.46
N GLY A 244 -11.16 -4.47 13.29
CA GLY A 244 -11.54 -5.73 13.90
C GLY A 244 -11.24 -6.99 13.10
N TYR A 245 -10.69 -6.88 11.90
CA TYR A 245 -10.25 -8.05 11.16
C TYR A 245 -8.81 -8.39 11.48
N TYR A 246 -8.66 -9.63 11.91
CA TYR A 246 -7.35 -10.22 12.11
C TYR A 246 -7.08 -11.16 10.94
N PRO A 247 -5.89 -11.17 10.40
CA PRO A 247 -5.51 -12.12 9.38
C PRO A 247 -5.85 -13.55 9.83
N GLY A 248 -6.44 -14.34 8.93
CA GLY A 248 -6.78 -15.74 9.20
C GLY A 248 -7.87 -15.99 10.24
N MET A 249 -8.60 -14.96 10.68
CA MET A 249 -9.69 -15.13 11.63
C MET A 249 -10.90 -15.78 10.97
N ASN A 250 -11.48 -16.78 11.62
CA ASN A 250 -12.72 -17.39 11.16
C ASN A 250 -13.92 -16.73 11.81
N PHE A 251 -14.82 -16.22 10.98
CA PHE A 251 -16.07 -15.64 11.44
C PHE A 251 -17.13 -16.72 11.65
N GLY A 252 -17.83 -16.62 12.77
CA GLY A 252 -19.00 -17.45 13.01
C GLY A 252 -20.17 -17.08 12.10
N PRO A 253 -21.22 -17.91 12.07
CA PRO A 253 -22.36 -17.75 11.17
C PRO A 253 -23.19 -16.47 11.41
N GLY A 254 -22.97 -15.76 12.50
CA GLY A 254 -23.67 -14.51 12.83
C GLY A 254 -23.15 -13.27 12.11
N GLY A 255 -22.01 -13.36 11.42
CA GLY A 255 -21.41 -12.23 10.73
C GLY A 255 -21.15 -11.02 11.63
N LEU A 256 -21.04 -9.84 11.04
CA LEU A 256 -20.93 -8.58 11.77
C LEU A 256 -22.30 -8.16 12.31
N GLY A 257 -22.45 -8.15 13.62
CA GLY A 257 -23.68 -7.69 14.29
C GLY A 257 -23.85 -6.17 14.11
N HIS A 258 -25.06 -5.75 13.72
CA HIS A 258 -25.36 -4.35 13.50
C HIS A 258 -25.21 -3.50 14.77
N THR A 259 -24.62 -2.33 14.61
CA THR A 259 -24.62 -1.29 15.64
C THR A 259 -25.91 -0.45 15.56
N GLY A 260 -26.35 0.10 16.68
CA GLY A 260 -27.40 1.12 16.68
C GLY A 260 -26.92 2.50 16.21
N LYS A 261 -25.61 2.67 15.92
CA LYS A 261 -25.01 3.92 15.47
C LYS A 261 -25.21 4.10 13.97
N SER A 262 -25.44 5.34 13.55
CA SER A 262 -25.55 5.72 12.13
C SER A 262 -24.18 5.88 11.48
N TYR A 263 -23.17 6.27 12.27
CA TYR A 263 -21.77 6.41 11.81
C TYR A 263 -20.77 5.95 12.84
N GLY A 264 -19.58 5.59 12.35
CA GLY A 264 -18.36 5.45 13.12
C GLY A 264 -17.41 6.62 12.85
N SER A 265 -16.75 7.07 13.89
CA SER A 265 -15.68 8.06 13.81
C SER A 265 -14.35 7.36 13.65
N MET A 266 -13.48 7.96 12.83
CA MET A 266 -12.10 7.52 12.64
C MET A 266 -11.18 8.71 12.85
N PHE A 267 -9.99 8.47 13.37
CA PHE A 267 -9.01 9.50 13.60
C PHE A 267 -7.61 8.96 13.40
N TRP A 268 -6.79 9.73 12.68
CA TRP A 268 -5.35 9.47 12.57
C TRP A 268 -4.58 10.75 12.79
N ALA A 269 -3.35 10.62 13.29
CA ALA A 269 -2.41 11.71 13.38
C ALA A 269 -0.98 11.20 13.18
N GLY A 270 -0.12 12.06 12.65
CA GLY A 270 1.27 11.74 12.42
C GLY A 270 2.19 12.95 12.53
N LEU A 271 3.44 12.66 12.84
CA LEU A 271 4.52 13.62 12.92
C LEU A 271 5.79 13.03 12.28
N PRO A 272 5.99 13.22 10.97
CA PRO A 272 7.28 13.00 10.33
C PRO A 272 8.23 14.14 10.62
N VAL A 273 9.49 13.80 10.87
CA VAL A 273 10.58 14.77 11.12
C VAL A 273 11.84 14.29 10.40
N ALA A 274 12.42 15.14 9.58
CA ALA A 274 13.74 14.94 8.97
C ALA A 274 14.73 15.99 9.48
N ILE A 275 15.91 15.55 9.91
CA ILE A 275 16.96 16.41 10.43
C ILE A 275 18.24 16.18 9.62
N THR A 276 18.62 17.20 8.87
CA THR A 276 19.84 17.26 8.05
C THR A 276 20.84 18.31 8.54
N ALA A 277 20.51 19.00 9.65
CA ALA A 277 21.33 20.04 10.24
C ALA A 277 22.75 19.56 10.66
N PHE A 278 22.94 18.26 10.77
CA PHE A 278 24.20 17.64 11.17
C PHE A 278 24.92 16.96 9.99
N ASP A 279 24.74 17.49 8.76
CA ASP A 279 25.43 16.94 7.57
C ASP A 279 26.89 16.53 7.89
N PRO A 280 27.31 15.29 7.56
CA PRO A 280 26.66 14.30 6.67
C PRO A 280 25.71 13.30 7.36
N LEU A 281 25.26 13.57 8.58
CA LEU A 281 24.29 12.75 9.30
C LEU A 281 22.86 13.14 8.89
N ASN A 282 22.06 12.15 8.46
CA ASN A 282 20.63 12.26 8.22
C ASN A 282 19.86 11.48 9.30
N ILE A 283 18.86 12.10 9.90
CA ILE A 283 17.98 11.47 10.90
C ILE A 283 16.54 11.66 10.44
N GLU A 284 15.84 10.57 10.31
CA GLU A 284 14.41 10.53 9.98
C GLU A 284 13.64 9.85 11.10
N PHE A 285 12.47 10.39 11.39
CA PHE A 285 11.64 9.89 12.47
C PHE A 285 10.16 10.12 12.17
N ASP A 286 9.33 9.10 12.40
CA ASP A 286 7.88 9.17 12.27
C ASP A 286 7.19 8.64 13.53
N ILE A 287 6.18 9.36 14.01
CA ILE A 287 5.18 8.85 14.94
C ILE A 287 3.82 8.87 14.26
N ASN A 288 3.07 7.78 14.38
CA ASN A 288 1.71 7.67 13.87
C ASN A 288 0.79 7.11 14.95
N TYR A 289 -0.44 7.59 14.99
CA TYR A 289 -1.52 7.07 15.82
C TYR A 289 -2.77 6.92 14.96
N GLY A 290 -3.56 5.91 15.22
CA GLY A 290 -4.82 5.68 14.55
C GLY A 290 -5.88 5.13 15.49
N TYR A 291 -7.11 5.56 15.30
CA TYR A 291 -8.29 5.11 16.02
C TYR A 291 -9.45 4.94 15.05
N VAL A 292 -10.13 3.80 15.12
CA VAL A 292 -11.37 3.53 14.39
C VAL A 292 -12.41 3.02 15.37
N GLU A 293 -13.52 3.72 15.44
CA GLU A 293 -14.62 3.42 16.34
C GLU A 293 -15.31 2.11 15.99
N ALA A 294 -15.71 1.36 16.99
CA ALA A 294 -16.48 0.14 16.79
C ALA A 294 -17.83 0.43 16.10
N MET A 295 -18.05 -0.20 14.95
CA MET A 295 -19.31 -0.14 14.22
C MET A 295 -20.18 -1.38 14.41
N GLY A 296 -19.78 -2.30 15.27
CA GLY A 296 -20.52 -3.50 15.60
C GLY A 296 -19.68 -4.49 16.38
N ARG A 297 -20.25 -5.65 16.56
CA ARG A 297 -19.59 -6.84 17.10
C ARG A 297 -19.70 -7.94 16.08
N TYR A 298 -18.74 -8.83 16.07
CA TYR A 298 -18.72 -9.98 15.19
C TYR A 298 -18.47 -11.27 15.98
N ASP A 299 -19.02 -12.36 15.49
CA ASP A 299 -18.75 -13.67 16.03
C ASP A 299 -17.40 -14.16 15.56
N VAL A 300 -16.51 -14.44 16.51
CA VAL A 300 -15.20 -15.05 16.26
C VAL A 300 -15.21 -16.46 16.80
N LEU A 301 -14.78 -17.42 16.01
CA LEU A 301 -14.67 -18.81 16.46
C LEU A 301 -13.34 -19.03 17.19
N LYS A 302 -13.42 -19.24 18.50
CA LYS A 302 -12.28 -19.68 19.28
C LYS A 302 -12.10 -21.20 19.10
N ARG A 303 -10.93 -21.61 18.64
CA ARG A 303 -10.59 -22.99 18.32
C ARG A 303 -11.58 -23.67 17.36
N GLY A 304 -12.18 -22.89 16.47
CA GLY A 304 -13.12 -23.40 15.47
C GLY A 304 -14.51 -23.80 15.96
N VAL A 305 -14.79 -23.76 17.28
CA VAL A 305 -16.03 -24.30 17.86
C VAL A 305 -16.77 -23.35 18.80
N GLU A 306 -16.06 -22.56 19.59
CA GLU A 306 -16.64 -21.67 20.59
C GLU A 306 -16.84 -20.27 20.02
N SER A 307 -18.08 -19.82 19.82
CA SER A 307 -18.37 -18.45 19.41
C SER A 307 -18.06 -17.46 20.52
N VAL A 308 -17.30 -16.43 20.21
CA VAL A 308 -16.97 -15.31 21.09
C VAL A 308 -17.30 -14.01 20.37
N LEU A 309 -18.01 -13.10 21.03
CA LEU A 309 -18.28 -11.77 20.47
C LEU A 309 -17.04 -10.90 20.55
N GLY A 310 -16.47 -10.60 19.36
CA GLY A 310 -15.41 -9.64 19.17
C GLY A 310 -15.94 -8.22 19.01
N ASN A 311 -15.07 -7.23 19.20
CA ASN A 311 -15.36 -5.82 18.99
C ASN A 311 -14.64 -5.32 17.76
N SER A 312 -15.30 -4.54 16.91
CA SER A 312 -14.72 -3.99 15.68
C SER A 312 -13.88 -2.71 15.88
N LYS A 313 -13.69 -2.26 17.12
CA LYS A 313 -12.77 -1.15 17.42
C LYS A 313 -11.34 -1.51 17.03
N ARG A 314 -10.62 -0.54 16.46
CA ARG A 314 -9.18 -0.65 16.25
C ARG A 314 -8.47 0.64 16.67
N GLU A 315 -7.39 0.52 17.45
CA GLU A 315 -6.66 1.65 18.00
C GLU A 315 -5.20 1.26 18.18
N GLY A 316 -4.29 1.97 17.55
CA GLY A 316 -2.90 1.62 17.64
C GLY A 316 -1.97 2.77 17.29
N TRP A 317 -0.67 2.53 17.47
CA TRP A 317 0.38 3.51 17.22
C TRP A 317 1.62 2.85 16.62
N LEU A 318 2.45 3.68 16.01
CA LEU A 318 3.70 3.28 15.38
C LEU A 318 4.74 4.38 15.57
N VAL A 319 5.98 3.97 15.85
CA VAL A 319 7.18 4.81 15.80
C VAL A 319 8.17 4.18 14.84
N LYS A 320 8.77 4.99 13.96
CA LYS A 320 9.81 4.57 13.00
C LYS A 320 10.97 5.56 13.04
N ALA A 321 12.17 5.07 12.81
CA ALA A 321 13.36 5.90 12.70
C ALA A 321 14.37 5.32 11.72
N LEU A 322 15.11 6.22 11.07
CA LEU A 322 16.27 5.93 10.24
C LEU A 322 17.36 6.93 10.59
N VAL A 323 18.58 6.43 10.79
CA VAL A 323 19.78 7.25 10.98
C VAL A 323 20.83 6.79 9.98
N GLU A 324 21.29 7.69 9.14
CA GLU A 324 22.26 7.42 8.08
C GLU A 324 23.43 8.38 8.17
N TYR A 325 24.60 7.91 7.76
CA TYR A 325 25.79 8.74 7.67
C TYR A 325 26.37 8.64 6.25
N LYS A 326 26.30 9.75 5.51
CA LYS A 326 26.75 9.80 4.10
C LYS A 326 28.28 9.87 4.04
N MET A 327 28.89 8.86 3.44
CA MET A 327 30.31 8.77 3.17
C MET A 327 30.59 8.78 1.66
N ASP A 328 31.83 9.03 1.27
CA ASP A 328 32.24 9.04 -0.15
C ASP A 328 32.02 7.68 -0.85
N TRP A 329 32.05 6.57 -0.09
CA TRP A 329 31.96 5.21 -0.62
C TRP A 329 30.57 4.56 -0.46
N GLY A 330 29.65 5.19 0.27
CA GLY A 330 28.33 4.68 0.54
C GLY A 330 27.69 5.30 1.76
N THR A 331 26.46 4.94 2.05
CA THR A 331 25.65 5.50 3.13
C THR A 331 25.26 4.40 4.12
N PRO A 332 26.12 4.10 5.14
CA PRO A 332 25.72 3.22 6.23
C PRO A 332 24.60 3.84 7.04
N GLY A 333 23.69 3.00 7.51
CA GLY A 333 22.56 3.43 8.31
C GLY A 333 22.00 2.32 9.21
N ILE A 334 21.26 2.76 10.21
CA ILE A 334 20.46 1.91 11.09
C ILE A 334 19.01 2.39 11.02
N PHE A 335 18.09 1.46 10.94
CA PHE A 335 16.65 1.74 10.96
C PHE A 335 15.94 0.83 11.95
N GLY A 336 14.75 1.25 12.35
CA GLY A 336 13.90 0.43 13.19
C GLY A 336 12.50 0.99 13.33
N TRP A 337 11.62 0.15 13.84
CA TRP A 337 10.22 0.51 14.11
C TRP A 337 9.67 -0.30 15.28
N TYR A 338 8.61 0.22 15.86
CA TYR A 338 7.79 -0.48 16.83
C TYR A 338 6.33 -0.03 16.69
N ALA A 339 5.45 -0.98 16.46
CA ALA A 339 4.01 -0.77 16.41
C ALA A 339 3.30 -1.55 17.52
N SER A 340 2.21 -1.00 18.03
CA SER A 340 1.34 -1.71 18.95
C SER A 340 0.74 -2.95 18.31
N GLY A 341 0.49 -3.98 19.10
CA GLY A 341 -0.10 -5.25 18.71
C GLY A 341 -1.20 -5.70 19.64
N ASP A 342 -1.94 -6.72 19.23
CA ASP A 342 -3.11 -7.22 19.95
C ASP A 342 -2.76 -7.82 21.31
N ASP A 343 -3.57 -7.53 22.32
CA ASP A 343 -3.42 -8.02 23.71
C ASP A 343 -3.92 -9.45 23.95
N GLY A 344 -4.59 -10.04 22.97
CA GLY A 344 -5.17 -11.39 23.05
C GLY A 344 -6.62 -11.44 23.51
N ASN A 345 -7.28 -10.30 23.57
CA ASN A 345 -8.67 -10.15 23.96
C ASN A 345 -9.52 -9.54 22.84
N VAL A 346 -10.16 -10.33 22.02
CA VAL A 346 -11.01 -9.87 20.91
C VAL A 346 -12.21 -9.02 21.32
N LYS A 347 -12.54 -8.97 22.64
CA LYS A 347 -13.72 -8.25 23.13
C LYS A 347 -13.52 -6.73 23.24
N ASN A 348 -12.27 -6.26 23.32
CA ASN A 348 -11.93 -4.83 23.39
C ASN A 348 -11.53 -4.24 22.03
N GLY A 349 -11.45 -5.07 20.99
CA GLY A 349 -11.02 -4.68 19.65
C GLY A 349 -9.60 -5.12 19.35
N SER A 350 -8.95 -4.42 18.41
CA SER A 350 -7.56 -4.62 18.04
C SER A 350 -6.72 -3.40 18.44
N GLU A 351 -5.54 -3.64 18.98
CA GLU A 351 -4.55 -2.61 19.32
C GLU A 351 -3.51 -2.39 18.21
N ARG A 352 -3.70 -3.00 17.04
CA ARG A 352 -2.86 -2.76 15.85
C ARG A 352 -3.22 -1.44 15.21
N LEU A 353 -2.21 -0.72 14.69
CA LEU A 353 -2.43 0.54 13.96
C LEU A 353 -3.39 0.31 12.78
N PRO A 354 -4.54 1.02 12.72
CA PRO A 354 -5.41 0.96 11.54
C PRO A 354 -4.78 1.70 10.37
N SER A 355 -4.84 1.11 9.18
CA SER A 355 -4.42 1.74 7.92
C SER A 355 -5.58 1.81 6.93
N ILE A 356 -5.46 2.66 5.92
CA ILE A 356 -6.40 2.80 4.81
C ILE A 356 -5.80 2.14 3.58
N ALA A 357 -4.63 2.59 3.17
CA ALA A 357 -3.83 2.04 2.09
C ALA A 357 -2.37 2.38 2.40
N GLY A 358 -1.77 1.65 3.34
CA GLY A 358 -0.35 1.84 3.67
C GLY A 358 0.53 1.30 2.56
N SER A 359 1.66 1.94 2.33
CA SER A 359 2.69 1.46 1.43
C SER A 359 4.10 1.80 1.93
N GLY A 360 5.06 1.05 1.45
CA GLY A 360 6.46 1.22 1.78
C GLY A 360 6.87 0.58 3.11
N ASN A 361 8.15 0.24 3.17
CA ASN A 361 8.81 -0.32 4.32
C ASN A 361 10.32 -0.07 4.22
N PHE A 362 11.07 -0.37 5.29
CA PHE A 362 12.53 -0.27 5.23
C PHE A 362 13.17 -1.38 4.41
N THR A 363 12.54 -2.53 4.29
CA THR A 363 13.10 -3.71 3.63
C THR A 363 12.46 -3.97 2.27
N SER A 364 13.06 -4.84 1.49
CA SER A 364 12.65 -5.06 0.11
C SER A 364 12.00 -6.42 -0.17
N PHE A 365 11.76 -7.23 0.85
CA PHE A 365 11.11 -8.53 0.66
C PHE A 365 9.88 -8.72 1.56
N MET A 366 9.97 -8.39 2.84
CA MET A 366 8.79 -8.40 3.72
C MET A 366 7.91 -7.16 3.54
N GLY A 367 8.52 -6.07 3.16
CA GLY A 367 7.80 -4.85 2.86
C GLY A 367 7.30 -4.79 1.42
N ASP A 368 6.97 -3.59 1.00
CA ASP A 368 6.55 -3.23 -0.35
C ASP A 368 7.73 -3.14 -1.35
N GLY A 369 8.80 -3.75 -1.03
CA GLY A 369 10.19 -3.61 -1.43
C GLY A 369 10.56 -3.66 -2.87
N ASN A 370 9.63 -3.60 -3.76
CA ASN A 370 9.91 -3.55 -5.18
C ASN A 370 10.19 -2.13 -5.63
N LEU A 371 11.44 -1.74 -5.63
CA LEU A 371 11.88 -0.39 -5.95
C LEU A 371 11.49 0.10 -7.36
N ALA A 372 11.25 -0.79 -8.29
CA ALA A 372 10.90 -0.43 -9.66
C ALA A 372 9.47 -0.84 -10.03
N TRP A 373 8.93 -1.86 -9.40
CA TRP A 373 7.63 -2.42 -9.73
C TRP A 373 6.63 -2.20 -8.58
N GLY A 374 6.34 -0.98 -8.24
CA GLY A 374 5.35 -0.72 -7.19
C GLY A 374 3.95 -1.03 -7.67
N THR A 375 3.40 -2.17 -7.37
CA THR A 375 2.02 -2.62 -7.35
C THR A 375 1.67 -3.86 -8.18
N GLY A 376 0.81 -4.69 -7.64
CA GLY A 376 0.00 -5.71 -8.32
C GLY A 376 0.72 -7.00 -8.69
N TYR A 377 1.96 -6.92 -9.09
CA TYR A 377 2.80 -8.08 -9.34
C TYR A 377 4.12 -7.91 -8.61
N ASN A 378 4.03 -7.94 -7.30
CA ASN A 378 5.21 -8.16 -6.50
C ASN A 378 5.62 -9.61 -6.70
N PHE A 379 6.72 -9.82 -7.39
CA PHE A 379 7.28 -11.16 -7.48
C PHE A 379 7.68 -11.56 -6.05
N TYR A 380 6.77 -12.30 -5.37
CA TYR A 380 7.01 -12.92 -4.06
C TYR A 380 7.14 -12.00 -2.84
N ASP A 381 6.83 -10.73 -2.95
CA ASP A 381 6.84 -9.82 -1.81
C ASP A 381 5.72 -10.19 -0.82
N ASN A 382 6.00 -10.10 0.46
CA ASN A 382 5.08 -10.51 1.51
C ASN A 382 4.24 -9.35 2.06
N ASN A 383 4.45 -8.11 1.61
CA ASN A 383 3.69 -6.91 1.98
C ASN A 383 3.34 -6.82 3.48
N LEU A 384 4.33 -7.13 4.34
CA LEU A 384 4.13 -7.05 5.78
C LEU A 384 4.01 -5.58 6.19
N THR A 385 2.85 -5.20 6.69
CA THR A 385 2.67 -3.88 7.26
C THR A 385 3.40 -3.76 8.59
N TYR A 386 3.64 -2.53 9.04
CA TYR A 386 4.21 -2.28 10.36
C TYR A 386 3.29 -2.73 11.50
N ALA A 387 1.96 -2.77 11.29
CA ALA A 387 0.98 -3.02 12.35
C ALA A 387 1.19 -4.36 13.04
N GLY A 388 1.35 -4.34 14.36
CA GLY A 388 1.58 -5.55 15.15
C GLY A 388 2.99 -6.12 15.04
N THR A 389 3.98 -5.30 14.59
CA THR A 389 5.38 -5.73 14.45
C THR A 389 6.35 -4.72 15.07
N TRP A 390 7.55 -5.17 15.32
CA TRP A 390 8.72 -4.36 15.59
C TRP A 390 9.90 -4.86 14.78
N GLY A 391 10.87 -4.03 14.55
CA GLY A 391 12.07 -4.47 13.87
C GLY A 391 13.23 -3.51 14.04
N ILE A 392 14.40 -4.04 13.73
CA ILE A 392 15.65 -3.30 13.68
C ILE A 392 16.47 -3.81 12.51
N GLY A 393 17.11 -2.93 11.79
CA GLY A 393 17.96 -3.31 10.67
C GLY A 393 19.14 -2.39 10.49
N LEU A 394 20.09 -2.92 9.74
CA LEU A 394 21.27 -2.20 9.27
C LEU A 394 21.21 -2.13 7.75
N GLN A 395 21.67 -1.03 7.19
CA GLN A 395 21.85 -0.88 5.75
C GLN A 395 23.19 -0.25 5.42
N ILE A 396 23.67 -0.54 4.22
CA ILE A 396 24.70 0.22 3.54
C ILE A 396 24.14 0.50 2.15
N ALA A 397 23.72 1.74 1.93
CA ALA A 397 23.14 2.17 0.66
C ALA A 397 24.18 2.88 -0.22
N ASP A 398 23.88 3.00 -1.50
CA ASP A 398 24.62 3.77 -2.48
C ASP A 398 26.11 3.38 -2.65
N VAL A 399 26.51 2.16 -2.29
CA VAL A 399 27.87 1.68 -2.54
C VAL A 399 28.09 1.54 -4.04
N SER A 400 29.11 2.17 -4.60
CA SER A 400 29.43 2.14 -6.02
C SER A 400 30.89 1.77 -6.23
N PHE A 401 31.12 0.69 -6.99
CA PHE A 401 32.45 0.26 -7.46
C PHE A 401 32.63 0.48 -8.96
N VAL A 402 31.53 0.69 -9.66
CA VAL A 402 31.45 0.92 -11.10
C VAL A 402 30.54 2.12 -11.32
N GLU A 403 30.90 3.00 -12.24
CA GLU A 403 30.11 4.16 -12.59
C GLU A 403 28.67 3.76 -12.92
N ASP A 404 27.71 4.54 -12.44
CA ASP A 404 26.27 4.33 -12.65
C ASP A 404 25.67 3.04 -12.05
N LEU A 405 26.45 2.22 -11.33
CA LEU A 405 25.97 1.04 -10.64
C LEU A 405 26.06 1.23 -9.12
N LYS A 406 24.90 1.23 -8.46
CA LYS A 406 24.77 1.38 -7.02
C LYS A 406 24.28 0.09 -6.39
N HIS A 407 24.85 -0.25 -5.25
CA HIS A 407 24.48 -1.39 -4.44
C HIS A 407 23.92 -0.93 -3.11
N THR A 408 22.81 -1.54 -2.68
CA THR A 408 22.26 -1.38 -1.34
C THR A 408 22.12 -2.74 -0.69
N PHE A 409 22.77 -2.92 0.44
CA PHE A 409 22.65 -4.12 1.26
C PHE A 409 21.89 -3.79 2.55
N ARG A 410 20.94 -4.68 2.93
CA ARG A 410 20.17 -4.58 4.16
C ARG A 410 20.12 -5.91 4.88
N VAL A 411 20.12 -5.86 6.20
CA VAL A 411 19.75 -6.95 7.07
C VAL A 411 18.80 -6.42 8.12
N ALA A 412 17.66 -7.10 8.32
CA ALA A 412 16.64 -6.68 9.27
C ALA A 412 16.07 -7.87 10.04
N TYR A 413 15.82 -7.67 11.32
CA TYR A 413 15.04 -8.59 12.13
C TYR A 413 13.64 -8.03 12.34
N TRP A 414 12.64 -8.87 12.10
CA TRP A 414 11.23 -8.64 12.33
C TRP A 414 10.75 -9.48 13.51
N GLY A 415 10.10 -8.88 14.47
CA GLY A 415 9.42 -9.56 15.56
C GLY A 415 7.96 -9.14 15.64
N GLY A 416 7.11 -9.99 16.20
CA GLY A 416 5.73 -9.62 16.46
C GLY A 416 5.55 -8.86 17.77
N THR A 417 4.51 -8.02 17.84
CA THR A 417 4.03 -7.39 19.08
C THR A 417 2.66 -7.92 19.50
N ASN A 418 2.05 -8.80 18.71
CA ASN A 418 0.77 -9.40 19.02
C ASN A 418 0.90 -10.51 20.06
N SER A 419 -0.11 -10.66 20.92
CA SER A 419 -0.17 -11.72 21.93
C SER A 419 -0.27 -13.11 21.29
N PRO A 420 0.54 -14.11 21.68
CA PRO A 420 0.40 -15.49 21.22
C PRO A 420 -0.98 -16.10 21.56
N SER A 421 -1.71 -15.51 22.51
CA SER A 421 -3.04 -15.97 22.84
C SER A 421 -4.11 -15.68 21.78
N MET A 422 -3.79 -14.81 20.78
CA MET A 422 -4.65 -14.55 19.64
C MET A 422 -4.74 -15.73 18.69
N VAL A 423 -3.73 -16.57 18.63
CA VAL A 423 -3.64 -17.74 17.73
C VAL A 423 -4.84 -18.68 17.86
N LYS A 424 -5.44 -18.77 19.05
CA LYS A 424 -6.65 -19.58 19.29
C LYS A 424 -7.88 -19.14 18.46
N TYR A 425 -7.86 -17.93 17.90
CA TYR A 425 -8.93 -17.39 17.06
C TYR A 425 -8.58 -17.47 15.56
N MET A 426 -7.40 -17.93 15.22
CA MET A 426 -6.88 -17.92 13.87
C MET A 426 -6.78 -19.32 13.28
N GLY A 427 -6.98 -19.42 11.96
CA GLY A 427 -6.81 -20.67 11.21
C GLY A 427 -5.37 -21.01 10.96
N SER A 428 -4.54 -20.02 10.69
CA SER A 428 -3.16 -20.18 10.28
C SER A 428 -2.32 -18.96 10.66
N ALA A 429 -1.02 -19.14 10.76
CA ALA A 429 -0.05 -18.05 10.83
C ALA A 429 -0.04 -17.23 9.54
N VAL A 430 -0.53 -17.82 8.48
CA VAL A 430 -0.47 -17.30 7.13
C VAL A 430 -1.86 -16.85 6.73
N ALA A 431 -2.11 -15.59 6.91
CA ALA A 431 -3.34 -14.97 6.47
C ALA A 431 -3.35 -14.60 4.99
N TRP A 432 -2.21 -14.67 4.36
CA TRP A 432 -2.01 -14.33 2.96
C TRP A 432 -2.06 -15.52 2.02
N ASP A 433 -2.61 -16.62 2.45
CA ASP A 433 -3.01 -17.67 1.54
C ASP A 433 -4.03 -17.09 0.53
N ASP A 434 -3.79 -17.31 -0.73
CA ASP A 434 -4.37 -16.77 -1.96
C ASP A 434 -5.86 -16.40 -1.99
N THR A 435 -6.64 -16.82 -1.03
CA THR A 435 -8.10 -16.75 -1.11
C THR A 435 -8.72 -15.62 -0.29
N THR A 436 -7.93 -14.96 0.54
CA THR A 436 -8.40 -13.81 1.31
C THR A 436 -7.40 -12.70 1.13
N ALA A 437 -7.76 -11.69 0.36
CA ALA A 437 -7.01 -10.46 0.14
C ALA A 437 -6.79 -9.69 1.46
N VAL A 438 -6.01 -10.26 2.36
CA VAL A 438 -5.61 -9.58 3.58
C VAL A 438 -4.20 -9.06 3.37
N GLN A 439 -4.08 -7.78 3.17
CA GLN A 439 -2.84 -7.09 2.84
C GLN A 439 -1.92 -6.82 4.01
N ASP A 440 -2.28 -7.27 5.21
CA ASP A 440 -1.46 -7.00 6.40
C ASP A 440 -0.21 -7.89 6.51
N GLY A 441 0.02 -8.79 5.57
CA GLY A 441 1.13 -9.76 5.66
C GLY A 441 1.00 -10.70 6.85
N PRO A 442 2.11 -11.34 7.26
CA PRO A 442 2.11 -12.30 8.37
C PRO A 442 1.66 -11.69 9.69
N TYR A 443 0.77 -12.40 10.38
CA TYR A 443 0.45 -12.06 11.76
C TYR A 443 1.53 -12.62 12.69
N LEU A 444 2.47 -11.78 13.09
CA LEU A 444 3.55 -12.19 13.99
C LEU A 444 3.14 -11.97 15.44
N THR A 445 3.32 -12.99 16.27
CA THR A 445 3.18 -12.88 17.72
C THR A 445 4.52 -12.54 18.39
N THR A 446 4.50 -12.22 19.68
CA THR A 446 5.74 -11.97 20.43
C THR A 446 6.69 -13.17 20.50
N ASN A 447 6.26 -14.35 20.06
CA ASN A 447 7.07 -15.55 19.96
C ASN A 447 7.69 -15.74 18.57
N ASP A 448 7.30 -14.93 17.59
CA ASP A 448 7.68 -15.09 16.19
C ASP A 448 8.79 -14.11 15.80
N GLY A 449 9.63 -14.54 14.88
CA GLY A 449 10.65 -13.70 14.28
C GLY A 449 10.94 -14.07 12.84
N LEU A 450 11.48 -13.12 12.07
CA LEU A 450 11.97 -13.30 10.72
C LEU A 450 13.30 -12.55 10.59
N LEU A 451 14.29 -13.14 9.97
CA LEU A 451 15.54 -12.46 9.67
C LEU A 451 15.69 -12.32 8.16
N GLU A 452 15.67 -11.09 7.71
CA GLU A 452 15.65 -10.73 6.30
C GLU A 452 16.99 -10.19 5.83
N PHE A 453 17.39 -10.59 4.63
CA PHE A 453 18.54 -10.10 3.89
C PHE A 453 18.09 -9.57 2.53
N ASN A 454 18.55 -8.38 2.16
CA ASN A 454 18.31 -7.80 0.85
C ASN A 454 19.62 -7.34 0.22
N LEU A 455 19.73 -7.55 -1.09
CA LEU A 455 20.73 -6.93 -1.95
C LEU A 455 20.03 -6.33 -3.16
N VAL A 456 20.08 -5.02 -3.28
CA VAL A 456 19.49 -4.27 -4.39
C VAL A 456 20.62 -3.65 -5.20
N ASN A 457 20.65 -3.96 -6.50
CA ASN A 457 21.62 -3.42 -7.44
C ASN A 457 20.87 -2.56 -8.45
N SER A 458 21.21 -1.29 -8.52
CA SER A 458 20.58 -0.32 -9.39
C SER A 458 21.61 0.21 -10.40
N TRP A 459 21.40 -0.08 -11.66
CA TRP A 459 22.28 0.32 -12.76
C TRP A 459 21.58 1.29 -13.70
N GLN A 460 22.09 2.50 -13.81
CA GLN A 460 21.67 3.48 -14.79
C GLN A 460 22.40 3.20 -16.10
N ILE A 461 21.74 2.49 -17.03
CA ILE A 461 22.34 2.05 -18.32
C ILE A 461 22.41 3.22 -19.29
N TYR A 462 21.33 3.99 -19.38
CA TYR A 462 21.20 5.23 -20.13
C TYR A 462 20.44 6.24 -19.29
N GLU A 463 20.42 7.50 -19.68
CA GLU A 463 19.68 8.56 -18.99
C GLU A 463 18.23 8.17 -18.68
N ASN A 464 17.61 7.42 -19.57
CA ASN A 464 16.20 7.00 -19.47
C ASN A 464 15.99 5.48 -19.37
N LEU A 465 17.06 4.69 -19.16
CA LEU A 465 16.96 3.24 -18.97
C LEU A 465 17.73 2.80 -17.72
N LYS A 466 17.02 2.24 -16.78
CA LYS A 466 17.53 1.71 -15.51
C LYS A 466 17.26 0.21 -15.41
N ALA A 467 18.22 -0.55 -14.88
CA ALA A 467 18.00 -1.93 -14.47
C ALA A 467 18.17 -2.06 -12.95
N ASN A 468 17.23 -2.77 -12.30
CA ASN A 468 17.32 -3.13 -10.90
C ASN A 468 17.34 -4.65 -10.76
N LEU A 469 18.40 -5.17 -10.14
CA LEU A 469 18.48 -6.57 -9.70
C LEU A 469 18.30 -6.60 -8.19
N GLU A 470 17.27 -7.25 -7.73
CA GLU A 470 16.92 -7.38 -6.32
C GLU A 470 16.97 -8.83 -5.88
N LEU A 471 17.70 -9.11 -4.82
CA LEU A 471 17.80 -10.40 -4.19
C LEU A 471 17.30 -10.28 -2.76
N GLY A 472 16.43 -11.19 -2.35
CA GLY A 472 15.88 -11.26 -1.00
C GLY A 472 15.93 -12.67 -0.44
N TYR A 473 16.21 -12.80 0.87
CA TYR A 473 16.14 -14.05 1.59
C TYR A 473 15.61 -13.81 3.00
N ILE A 474 14.71 -14.69 3.46
CA ILE A 474 14.14 -14.64 4.80
C ILE A 474 14.37 -15.97 5.49
N ILE A 475 15.06 -15.92 6.63
CA ILE A 475 15.10 -17.04 7.57
C ILE A 475 13.86 -16.97 8.44
N ASN A 476 13.04 -18.03 8.35
CA ASN A 476 11.80 -18.13 9.11
C ASN A 476 12.04 -18.67 10.51
N MET A 477 11.89 -17.80 11.52
CA MET A 477 12.06 -18.10 12.93
C MET A 477 10.72 -18.12 13.68
N MET A 478 9.58 -18.28 12.99
CA MET A 478 8.25 -18.36 13.62
C MET A 478 8.16 -19.55 14.58
N ASP A 479 7.43 -19.36 15.70
CA ASP A 479 7.30 -20.38 16.74
C ASP A 479 6.20 -21.39 16.42
N ARG A 480 6.60 -22.60 16.05
CA ARG A 480 5.68 -23.68 15.72
C ARG A 480 4.73 -24.03 16.87
N ASP A 481 5.23 -24.08 18.11
CA ASP A 481 4.43 -24.48 19.26
C ASP A 481 3.30 -23.48 19.56
N THR A 482 3.48 -22.22 19.21
CA THR A 482 2.46 -21.18 19.28
C THR A 482 1.39 -21.44 18.21
N TRP A 483 1.78 -21.65 16.98
CA TRP A 483 0.86 -21.79 15.86
C TRP A 483 0.15 -23.14 15.78
N ASP A 484 0.71 -24.20 16.38
CA ASP A 484 0.00 -25.48 16.60
C ASP A 484 -1.25 -25.34 17.49
N LYS A 485 -1.43 -24.21 18.15
CA LYS A 485 -2.65 -23.89 18.95
C LYS A 485 -3.74 -23.21 18.15
N SER A 486 -3.53 -22.92 16.88
CA SER A 486 -4.57 -22.43 15.96
C SER A 486 -5.70 -23.47 15.84
N TYR A 487 -6.86 -23.05 15.36
CA TYR A 487 -8.02 -23.97 15.32
C TYR A 487 -8.03 -24.86 14.07
N VAL A 488 -7.27 -24.60 13.05
CA VAL A 488 -7.11 -25.52 11.93
C VAL A 488 -6.33 -26.70 12.42
N SER A 489 -7.06 -27.79 12.65
CA SER A 489 -6.55 -29.01 13.30
C SER A 489 -5.58 -29.82 12.46
N ASP A 490 -5.31 -29.41 11.24
CA ASP A 490 -4.33 -30.06 10.39
C ASP A 490 -2.94 -29.53 10.74
N ARG A 491 -2.34 -30.18 11.75
CA ARG A 491 -0.92 -30.02 12.15
C ARG A 491 0.07 -30.37 11.05
N ASN A 492 -0.37 -30.29 9.81
CA ASN A 492 0.36 -30.70 8.62
C ASN A 492 1.05 -29.51 7.95
N TRP A 493 1.44 -28.50 8.70
CA TRP A 493 2.22 -27.40 8.18
C TRP A 493 3.69 -27.49 8.60
N SER A 494 4.57 -27.00 7.75
CA SER A 494 5.98 -26.80 8.07
C SER A 494 6.41 -25.41 7.68
N LYS A 495 7.23 -24.79 8.52
CA LYS A 495 7.85 -23.51 8.17
C LYS A 495 8.97 -23.73 7.16
N GLN A 496 9.12 -22.77 6.27
CA GLN A 496 10.22 -22.69 5.31
C GLN A 496 10.78 -21.29 5.23
N ASP A 497 11.98 -21.17 4.73
CA ASP A 497 12.56 -19.88 4.38
C ASP A 497 12.02 -19.41 3.04
N ALA A 498 11.88 -18.11 2.89
CA ALA A 498 11.45 -17.50 1.63
C ALA A 498 12.64 -16.86 0.90
N TRP A 499 12.59 -16.84 -0.43
CA TRP A 499 13.62 -16.21 -1.23
C TRP A 499 13.08 -15.65 -2.54
N LYS A 500 13.74 -14.62 -3.04
CA LYS A 500 13.45 -14.06 -4.36
C LYS A 500 14.71 -13.56 -5.07
N ALA A 501 14.65 -13.60 -6.40
CA ALA A 501 15.54 -12.88 -7.28
C ALA A 501 14.72 -12.24 -8.39
N GLN A 502 14.79 -10.92 -8.54
CA GLN A 502 14.07 -10.22 -9.60
C GLN A 502 14.95 -9.22 -10.33
N LEU A 503 14.78 -9.17 -11.66
CA LEU A 503 15.44 -8.21 -12.52
C LEU A 503 14.39 -7.39 -13.25
N ILE A 504 14.44 -6.07 -13.09
CA ILE A 504 13.46 -5.16 -13.66
C ILE A 504 14.20 -4.10 -14.48
N PHE A 505 13.76 -3.92 -15.72
CA PHE A 505 14.17 -2.82 -16.58
C PHE A 505 13.08 -1.76 -16.55
N ALA A 506 13.47 -0.52 -16.27
CA ALA A 506 12.59 0.65 -16.26
C ALA A 506 13.06 1.64 -17.35
N TYR A 507 12.21 1.86 -18.34
CA TYR A 507 12.43 2.86 -19.39
C TYR A 507 11.50 4.04 -19.16
N SER A 508 12.05 5.23 -18.94
CA SER A 508 11.30 6.48 -18.77
C SER A 508 11.38 7.34 -20.03
N PHE A 509 10.29 8.02 -20.39
CA PHE A 509 10.21 8.87 -21.58
C PHE A 509 9.33 10.10 -21.37
#